data_4944baacedca8b33bf57ce2e0f786384
#
_entry.id   4944baacedca8b33bf57ce2e0f786384
#
_cell.length_a   1.000
_cell.length_b   1.000
_cell.length_c   1.000
_cell.angle_alpha   90.00
_cell.angle_beta   90.00
_cell.angle_gamma   90.00
#
_symmetry.space_group_name_H-M   'P 1'
#
loop_
_entity.id
_entity.type
_entity.pdbx_description
1 polymer ?
#
loop_
_entity_poly.entity_id
_entity_poly.type
_entity_poly.pdbx_seq_one_letter_code
_entity_poly.pdbx_strand_id
1 'polypeptide(L)'
;MTERPSEIVKFDNVGLRYSTDSEVLSDLSFTLFPGRFYFLTGASGAGKTSLLRLLYLAQRPSRGGIRMFGRDMITLPRGELPDFRRRLGVVFQDFRLVDHLSAFDNVALPLRLAGAEEAKVTKAVSDMLDWVNLSHRADALPETLSGGEQQRVAIARAVIARPQLLIADEPTGNVDPEMALKLLRLFEALNNRVGTTVVVATHDVQLIQKVPDSLIMRLSKGRLADPTGALRYPPQKAPGRAATATSKAFPPERRA
;
A
#
# COMPACT_ATOMS: atom_id res chain seq x y z
N MET A 1 -27.84 -17.83 4.59
CA MET A 1 -27.49 -16.48 4.04
C MET A 1 -25.98 -16.34 4.17
N THR A 2 -25.24 -16.53 3.10
CA THR A 2 -23.78 -16.32 3.07
C THR A 2 -23.54 -14.82 3.21
N GLU A 3 -22.98 -14.39 4.34
CA GLU A 3 -22.51 -13.02 4.52
C GLU A 3 -21.57 -12.65 3.37
N ARG A 4 -21.92 -11.61 2.63
CA ARG A 4 -21.01 -11.05 1.62
C ARG A 4 -19.73 -10.63 2.34
N PRO A 5 -18.54 -11.06 1.89
CA PRO A 5 -17.30 -10.61 2.51
C PRO A 5 -17.27 -9.08 2.50
N SER A 6 -16.96 -8.50 3.65
CA SER A 6 -16.89 -7.05 3.82
C SER A 6 -15.89 -6.47 2.82
N GLU A 7 -16.31 -5.49 2.04
CA GLU A 7 -15.45 -4.74 1.12
C GLU A 7 -14.49 -3.83 1.90
N ILE A 8 -13.22 -3.72 1.45
CA ILE A 8 -12.29 -2.75 2.03
C ILE A 8 -12.37 -1.41 1.32
N VAL A 9 -12.50 -1.46 -0.02
CA VAL A 9 -12.70 -0.29 -0.89
C VAL A 9 -13.70 -0.67 -1.97
N LYS A 10 -14.66 0.22 -2.25
CA LYS A 10 -15.56 0.12 -3.38
C LYS A 10 -15.59 1.44 -4.14
N PHE A 11 -15.39 1.36 -5.44
CA PHE A 11 -15.59 2.43 -6.40
C PHE A 11 -16.91 2.20 -7.14
N ASP A 12 -17.70 3.25 -7.29
CA ASP A 12 -18.98 3.21 -7.98
C ASP A 12 -19.05 4.35 -8.99
N ASN A 13 -18.91 4.02 -10.28
CA ASN A 13 -18.92 4.94 -11.41
C ASN A 13 -18.01 6.17 -11.24
N VAL A 14 -16.81 5.96 -10.70
CA VAL A 14 -15.88 7.04 -10.38
C VAL A 14 -15.22 7.59 -11.62
N GLY A 15 -15.25 8.91 -11.75
CA GLY A 15 -14.46 9.67 -12.70
C GLY A 15 -13.58 10.70 -12.00
N LEU A 16 -12.42 11.00 -12.61
CA LEU A 16 -11.49 12.02 -12.13
C LEU A 16 -11.00 12.89 -13.27
N ARG A 17 -11.08 14.21 -13.06
CA ARG A 17 -10.44 15.24 -13.91
C ARG A 17 -9.67 16.22 -13.04
N TYR A 18 -8.59 16.77 -13.54
CA TYR A 18 -7.77 17.78 -12.85
C TYR A 18 -8.11 19.22 -13.29
N SER A 19 -8.72 19.37 -14.46
CA SER A 19 -9.11 20.65 -15.05
C SER A 19 -10.46 20.49 -15.75
N THR A 20 -10.88 21.47 -16.54
CA THR A 20 -12.08 21.41 -17.38
C THR A 20 -11.94 20.45 -18.57
N ASP A 21 -10.74 19.89 -18.79
CA ASP A 21 -10.45 18.97 -19.87
C ASP A 21 -11.04 17.57 -19.67
N SER A 22 -10.64 16.62 -20.51
CA SER A 22 -11.09 15.22 -20.47
C SER A 22 -10.78 14.53 -19.14
N GLU A 23 -11.61 13.58 -18.77
CA GLU A 23 -11.39 12.74 -17.59
C GLU A 23 -10.10 11.92 -17.74
N VAL A 24 -9.23 11.99 -16.72
CA VAL A 24 -8.05 11.14 -16.61
C VAL A 24 -8.44 9.72 -16.19
N LEU A 25 -9.49 9.59 -15.40
CA LEU A 25 -10.11 8.30 -15.03
C LEU A 25 -11.59 8.37 -15.34
N SER A 26 -12.13 7.31 -15.96
CA SER A 26 -13.54 7.24 -16.39
C SER A 26 -14.17 5.91 -16.02
N ASP A 27 -15.39 5.98 -15.51
CA ASP A 27 -16.29 4.82 -15.29
C ASP A 27 -15.67 3.70 -14.44
N LEU A 28 -14.89 4.07 -13.43
CA LEU A 28 -14.27 3.09 -12.56
C LEU A 28 -15.31 2.53 -11.58
N SER A 29 -15.63 1.24 -11.76
CA SER A 29 -16.52 0.48 -10.86
C SER A 29 -15.86 -0.85 -10.51
N PHE A 30 -15.39 -0.99 -9.27
CA PHE A 30 -14.73 -2.20 -8.79
C PHE A 30 -14.76 -2.27 -7.26
N THR A 31 -14.44 -3.44 -6.72
CA THR A 31 -14.34 -3.67 -5.29
C THR A 31 -13.01 -4.34 -4.94
N LEU A 32 -12.32 -3.81 -3.95
CA LEU A 32 -11.18 -4.48 -3.32
C LEU A 32 -11.67 -5.20 -2.06
N PHE A 33 -11.24 -6.46 -1.92
CA PHE A 33 -11.60 -7.30 -0.79
C PHE A 33 -10.47 -7.36 0.24
N PRO A 34 -10.79 -7.49 1.53
CA PRO A 34 -9.79 -7.56 2.59
C PRO A 34 -8.81 -8.74 2.40
N GLY A 35 -7.55 -8.53 2.77
CA GLY A 35 -6.53 -9.56 2.77
C GLY A 35 -6.18 -10.10 1.39
N ARG A 36 -6.41 -9.33 0.31
CA ARG A 36 -6.01 -9.70 -1.04
C ARG A 36 -4.80 -8.90 -1.50
N PHE A 37 -4.06 -9.48 -2.43
CA PHE A 37 -2.91 -8.84 -3.08
C PHE A 37 -3.28 -8.46 -4.52
N TYR A 38 -3.18 -7.18 -4.83
CA TYR A 38 -3.52 -6.63 -6.15
C TYR A 38 -2.29 -6.02 -6.81
N PHE A 39 -2.10 -6.30 -8.09
CA PHE A 39 -1.22 -5.53 -8.95
C PHE A 39 -2.04 -4.60 -9.85
N LEU A 40 -1.69 -3.31 -9.86
CA LEU A 40 -2.22 -2.32 -10.79
C LEU A 40 -1.22 -2.14 -11.93
N THR A 41 -1.60 -2.59 -13.13
CA THR A 41 -0.75 -2.53 -14.32
C THR A 41 -1.31 -1.56 -15.35
N GLY A 42 -0.49 -1.12 -16.27
CA GLY A 42 -0.88 -0.23 -17.38
C GLY A 42 0.29 0.59 -17.89
N ALA A 43 0.17 1.10 -19.11
CA ALA A 43 1.19 1.94 -19.71
C ALA A 43 1.47 3.21 -18.89
N SER A 44 2.62 3.87 -19.13
CA SER A 44 2.86 5.20 -18.60
C SER A 44 1.73 6.16 -19.05
N GLY A 45 1.27 7.02 -18.16
CA GLY A 45 0.14 7.92 -18.45
C GLY A 45 -1.25 7.27 -18.44
N ALA A 46 -1.39 5.95 -18.18
CA ALA A 46 -2.70 5.30 -18.11
C ALA A 46 -3.61 5.76 -16.96
N GLY A 47 -3.07 6.53 -16.00
CA GLY A 47 -3.81 7.04 -14.83
C GLY A 47 -3.55 6.26 -13.53
N LYS A 48 -2.53 5.38 -13.47
CA LYS A 48 -2.22 4.56 -12.27
C LYS A 48 -2.05 5.43 -11.01
N THR A 49 -1.16 6.42 -11.06
CA THR A 49 -0.92 7.34 -9.92
C THR A 49 -2.20 8.12 -9.55
N SER A 50 -3.04 8.47 -10.52
CA SER A 50 -4.32 9.14 -10.26
C SER A 50 -5.31 8.23 -9.52
N LEU A 51 -5.38 6.94 -9.90
CA LEU A 51 -6.16 5.95 -9.18
C LEU A 51 -5.62 5.74 -7.75
N LEU A 52 -4.29 5.64 -7.58
CA LEU A 52 -3.71 5.53 -6.25
C LEU A 52 -4.00 6.77 -5.38
N ARG A 53 -3.99 7.99 -5.95
CA ARG A 53 -4.34 9.23 -5.23
C ARG A 53 -5.76 9.20 -4.67
N LEU A 54 -6.71 8.59 -5.38
CA LEU A 54 -8.06 8.34 -4.86
C LEU A 54 -8.03 7.32 -3.73
N LEU A 55 -7.26 6.23 -3.87
CA LEU A 55 -7.14 5.16 -2.86
C LEU A 55 -6.51 5.66 -1.56
N TYR A 56 -5.47 6.52 -1.60
CA TYR A 56 -4.87 7.07 -0.37
C TYR A 56 -5.47 8.42 0.05
N LEU A 57 -6.66 8.75 -0.48
CA LEU A 57 -7.45 9.93 -0.06
C LEU A 57 -6.73 11.28 -0.22
N ALA A 58 -5.81 11.40 -1.18
CA ALA A 58 -5.17 12.67 -1.54
C ALA A 58 -6.00 13.47 -2.54
N GLN A 59 -6.90 12.81 -3.26
CA GLN A 59 -7.77 13.41 -4.26
C GLN A 59 -9.21 12.93 -4.02
N ARG A 60 -10.19 13.80 -4.26
CA ARG A 60 -11.60 13.43 -4.31
C ARG A 60 -11.99 13.14 -5.76
N PRO A 61 -12.91 12.19 -6.01
CA PRO A 61 -13.43 11.97 -7.35
C PRO A 61 -14.19 13.20 -7.85
N SER A 62 -14.20 13.42 -9.15
CA SER A 62 -15.01 14.47 -9.80
C SER A 62 -16.46 14.05 -9.97
N ARG A 63 -16.71 12.73 -10.07
CA ARG A 63 -18.05 12.10 -10.07
C ARG A 63 -17.97 10.67 -9.54
N GLY A 64 -19.14 10.10 -9.26
CA GLY A 64 -19.27 8.77 -8.68
C GLY A 64 -18.97 8.74 -7.18
N GLY A 65 -18.91 7.55 -6.59
CA GLY A 65 -18.76 7.33 -5.15
C GLY A 65 -17.58 6.43 -4.80
N ILE A 66 -16.91 6.73 -3.68
CA ILE A 66 -15.89 5.87 -3.09
C ILE A 66 -16.32 5.53 -1.68
N ARG A 67 -16.49 4.23 -1.41
CA ARG A 67 -16.65 3.73 -0.05
C ARG A 67 -15.36 3.06 0.40
N MET A 68 -14.89 3.38 1.60
CA MET A 68 -13.69 2.81 2.17
C MET A 68 -13.93 2.43 3.63
N PHE A 69 -13.55 1.22 4.00
CA PHE A 69 -13.76 0.67 5.35
C PHE A 69 -15.23 0.83 5.82
N GLY A 70 -16.20 0.65 4.92
CA GLY A 70 -17.62 0.76 5.19
C GLY A 70 -18.20 2.18 5.23
N ARG A 71 -17.39 3.23 5.05
CA ARG A 71 -17.83 4.64 5.06
C ARG A 71 -17.73 5.25 3.67
N ASP A 72 -18.65 6.17 3.37
CA ASP A 72 -18.62 6.96 2.15
C ASP A 72 -17.62 8.12 2.29
N MET A 73 -16.64 8.18 1.38
CA MET A 73 -15.57 9.18 1.40
C MET A 73 -16.00 10.55 0.89
N ILE A 74 -17.13 10.64 0.17
CA ILE A 74 -17.65 11.92 -0.32
C ILE A 74 -18.28 12.71 0.83
N THR A 75 -19.09 12.04 1.64
CA THR A 75 -19.81 12.64 2.77
C THR A 75 -18.95 12.71 4.04
N LEU A 76 -17.76 12.10 4.05
CA LEU A 76 -16.89 12.07 5.22
C LEU A 76 -16.42 13.49 5.59
N PRO A 77 -16.64 13.93 6.85
CA PRO A 77 -16.13 15.21 7.34
C PRO A 77 -14.59 15.28 7.23
N ARG A 78 -14.06 16.45 6.88
CA ARG A 78 -12.60 16.64 6.75
C ARG A 78 -11.83 16.27 8.02
N GLY A 79 -12.42 16.49 9.19
CA GLY A 79 -11.81 16.18 10.48
C GLY A 79 -11.64 14.67 10.74
N GLU A 80 -12.42 13.81 10.10
CA GLU A 80 -12.31 12.36 10.22
C GLU A 80 -11.29 11.74 9.24
N LEU A 81 -10.87 12.46 8.20
CA LEU A 81 -9.91 11.96 7.20
C LEU A 81 -8.58 11.45 7.81
N PRO A 82 -7.98 12.09 8.84
CA PRO A 82 -6.76 11.58 9.47
C PRO A 82 -6.91 10.16 10.02
N ASP A 83 -8.07 9.81 10.59
CA ASP A 83 -8.33 8.47 11.14
C ASP A 83 -8.34 7.39 10.05
N PHE A 84 -8.91 7.73 8.88
CA PHE A 84 -8.86 6.85 7.72
C PHE A 84 -7.45 6.71 7.18
N ARG A 85 -6.70 7.81 7.07
CA ARG A 85 -5.32 7.79 6.59
C ARG A 85 -4.38 7.00 7.49
N ARG A 86 -4.58 6.98 8.81
CA ARG A 86 -3.81 6.14 9.74
C ARG A 86 -3.99 4.64 9.49
N ARG A 87 -5.08 4.22 8.84
CA ARG A 87 -5.31 2.82 8.42
C ARG A 87 -4.64 2.46 7.10
N LEU A 88 -4.03 3.43 6.42
CA LEU A 88 -3.35 3.28 5.14
C LEU A 88 -1.84 3.32 5.34
N GLY A 89 -1.12 2.43 4.65
CA GLY A 89 0.31 2.56 4.40
C GLY A 89 0.52 3.00 2.95
N VAL A 90 1.36 3.99 2.72
CA VAL A 90 1.62 4.47 1.36
C VAL A 90 3.11 4.53 1.09
N VAL A 91 3.54 3.83 0.05
CA VAL A 91 4.90 3.90 -0.50
C VAL A 91 4.82 4.71 -1.79
N PHE A 92 5.42 5.89 -1.78
CA PHE A 92 5.44 6.80 -2.92
C PHE A 92 6.65 6.53 -3.81
N GLN A 93 6.52 6.77 -5.10
CA GLN A 93 7.61 6.67 -6.06
C GLN A 93 8.77 7.64 -5.75
N ASP A 94 8.45 8.82 -5.23
CA ASP A 94 9.35 9.90 -4.82
C ASP A 94 9.70 9.87 -3.31
N PHE A 95 9.54 8.73 -2.65
CA PHE A 95 9.78 8.40 -1.24
C PHE A 95 9.03 9.27 -0.23
N ARG A 96 8.97 10.58 -0.41
CA ARG A 96 8.34 11.58 0.47
C ARG A 96 8.78 11.43 1.92
N LEU A 97 10.06 11.27 2.13
CA LEU A 97 10.61 11.34 3.46
C LEU A 97 10.51 12.80 3.96
N VAL A 98 10.44 12.96 5.27
CA VAL A 98 10.48 14.28 5.91
C VAL A 98 11.94 14.64 6.08
N ASP A 99 12.41 15.65 5.36
CA ASP A 99 13.84 15.95 5.15
C ASP A 99 14.60 16.27 6.44
N HIS A 100 13.94 16.92 7.41
CA HIS A 100 14.55 17.29 8.69
C HIS A 100 14.46 16.21 9.77
N LEU A 101 13.89 15.05 9.46
CA LEU A 101 13.79 13.89 10.35
C LEU A 101 14.80 12.81 9.93
N SER A 102 15.42 12.16 10.91
CA SER A 102 16.28 11.01 10.69
C SER A 102 15.53 9.84 10.04
N ALA A 103 16.26 8.83 9.58
CA ALA A 103 15.64 7.58 9.11
C ALA A 103 14.79 6.94 10.22
N PHE A 104 15.30 6.93 11.45
CA PHE A 104 14.57 6.45 12.63
C PHE A 104 13.27 7.22 12.82
N ASP A 105 13.32 8.57 12.85
CA ASP A 105 12.15 9.40 13.10
C ASP A 105 11.12 9.35 11.97
N ASN A 106 11.58 9.24 10.71
CA ASN A 106 10.68 8.99 9.58
C ASN A 106 9.89 7.70 9.77
N VAL A 107 10.54 6.61 10.20
CA VAL A 107 9.88 5.33 10.46
C VAL A 107 9.01 5.38 11.71
N ALA A 108 9.41 6.12 12.76
CA ALA A 108 8.66 6.28 14.01
C ALA A 108 7.36 7.07 13.84
N LEU A 109 7.32 7.98 12.86
CA LEU A 109 6.26 8.98 12.69
C LEU A 109 4.82 8.40 12.75
N PRO A 110 4.47 7.31 12.03
CA PRO A 110 3.11 6.76 12.09
C PRO A 110 2.71 6.26 13.48
N LEU A 111 3.64 5.68 14.24
CA LEU A 111 3.38 5.18 15.59
C LEU A 111 3.20 6.33 16.58
N ARG A 112 4.04 7.37 16.49
CA ARG A 112 3.91 8.58 17.31
C ARG A 112 2.60 9.31 17.04
N LEU A 113 2.20 9.44 15.78
CA LEU A 113 0.90 10.03 15.40
C LEU A 113 -0.30 9.19 15.87
N ALA A 114 -0.11 7.90 16.09
CA ALA A 114 -1.10 7.01 16.68
C ALA A 114 -1.11 7.07 18.23
N GLY A 115 -0.21 7.87 18.85
CA GLY A 115 -0.12 8.01 20.31
C GLY A 115 0.56 6.83 21.02
N ALA A 116 1.40 6.07 20.31
CA ALA A 116 2.11 4.94 20.91
C ALA A 116 3.16 5.43 21.93
N GLU A 117 3.36 4.65 22.98
CA GLU A 117 4.39 4.88 24.00
C GLU A 117 5.80 4.83 23.40
N GLU A 118 6.67 5.80 23.73
CA GLU A 118 7.98 5.96 23.08
C GLU A 118 8.89 4.73 23.25
N ALA A 119 8.82 4.02 24.37
CA ALA A 119 9.59 2.77 24.56
C ALA A 119 9.16 1.69 23.57
N LYS A 120 7.87 1.59 23.24
CA LYS A 120 7.35 0.67 22.24
C LYS A 120 7.71 1.12 20.82
N VAL A 121 7.67 2.43 20.57
CA VAL A 121 8.08 3.04 19.30
C VAL A 121 9.55 2.72 19.03
N THR A 122 10.43 3.02 19.99
CA THR A 122 11.88 2.78 19.84
C THR A 122 12.18 1.33 19.50
N LYS A 123 11.58 0.39 20.21
CA LYS A 123 11.77 -1.02 19.95
C LYS A 123 11.28 -1.43 18.55
N ALA A 124 10.05 -1.05 18.20
CA ALA A 124 9.45 -1.41 16.91
C ALA A 124 10.25 -0.83 15.73
N VAL A 125 10.73 0.41 15.86
CA VAL A 125 11.52 1.07 14.83
C VAL A 125 12.89 0.43 14.68
N SER A 126 13.57 0.12 15.80
CA SER A 126 14.86 -0.58 15.77
C SER A 126 14.76 -1.94 15.09
N ASP A 127 13.74 -2.74 15.46
CA ASP A 127 13.47 -4.05 14.86
C ASP A 127 13.16 -3.89 13.34
N MET A 128 12.45 -2.84 12.94
CA MET A 128 12.11 -2.57 11.55
C MET A 128 13.33 -2.13 10.73
N LEU A 129 14.17 -1.23 11.28
CA LEU A 129 15.40 -0.79 10.63
C LEU A 129 16.39 -1.94 10.47
N ASP A 130 16.50 -2.83 11.46
CA ASP A 130 17.31 -4.06 11.33
C ASP A 130 16.78 -4.94 10.20
N TRP A 131 15.47 -5.09 10.12
CA TRP A 131 14.83 -5.91 9.09
C TRP A 131 15.09 -5.39 7.66
N VAL A 132 15.05 -4.04 7.46
CA VAL A 132 15.37 -3.41 6.16
C VAL A 132 16.89 -3.17 5.97
N ASN A 133 17.73 -3.66 6.89
CA ASN A 133 19.19 -3.53 6.87
C ASN A 133 19.66 -2.06 6.87
N LEU A 134 19.08 -1.24 7.75
CA LEU A 134 19.37 0.18 7.92
C LEU A 134 19.67 0.59 9.37
N SER A 135 19.93 -0.37 10.30
CA SER A 135 20.24 -0.04 11.70
C SER A 135 21.45 0.89 11.81
N HIS A 136 22.46 0.71 10.94
CA HIS A 136 23.67 1.53 10.89
C HIS A 136 23.44 2.94 10.33
N ARG A 137 22.24 3.22 9.81
CA ARG A 137 21.83 4.51 9.21
C ARG A 137 20.64 5.14 9.96
N ALA A 138 20.34 4.68 11.18
CA ALA A 138 19.19 5.13 11.94
C ALA A 138 19.12 6.66 12.10
N ASP A 139 20.27 7.29 12.38
CA ASP A 139 20.37 8.74 12.59
C ASP A 139 20.60 9.55 11.30
N ALA A 140 20.70 8.89 10.15
CA ALA A 140 20.98 9.56 8.88
C ALA A 140 19.77 10.38 8.41
N LEU A 141 20.03 11.59 7.91
CA LEU A 141 19.02 12.43 7.25
C LEU A 141 18.78 11.94 5.81
N PRO A 142 17.58 12.12 5.26
CA PRO A 142 17.22 11.67 3.91
C PRO A 142 18.22 12.07 2.82
N GLU A 143 18.74 13.29 2.85
CA GLU A 143 19.71 13.81 1.89
C GLU A 143 21.06 13.05 1.88
N THR A 144 21.40 12.38 2.98
CA THR A 144 22.62 11.56 3.11
C THR A 144 22.43 10.10 2.76
N LEU A 145 21.19 9.69 2.47
CA LEU A 145 20.83 8.34 2.09
C LEU A 145 20.83 8.17 0.57
N SER A 146 21.33 7.03 0.09
CA SER A 146 21.15 6.63 -1.30
C SER A 146 19.66 6.44 -1.63
N GLY A 147 19.28 6.49 -2.92
CA GLY A 147 17.91 6.28 -3.34
C GLY A 147 17.32 4.93 -2.87
N GLY A 148 18.12 3.86 -2.88
CA GLY A 148 17.71 2.58 -2.36
C GLY A 148 17.53 2.56 -0.83
N GLU A 149 18.33 3.31 -0.08
CA GLU A 149 18.15 3.47 1.37
C GLU A 149 16.89 4.29 1.68
N GLN A 150 16.67 5.40 0.97
CA GLN A 150 15.45 6.21 1.08
C GLN A 150 14.19 5.37 0.81
N GLN A 151 14.22 4.54 -0.23
CA GLN A 151 13.13 3.61 -0.56
C GLN A 151 12.84 2.66 0.60
N ARG A 152 13.87 2.06 1.20
CA ARG A 152 13.71 1.15 2.35
C ARG A 152 13.15 1.86 3.58
N VAL A 153 13.57 3.10 3.87
CA VAL A 153 12.98 3.93 4.93
C VAL A 153 11.52 4.22 4.65
N ALA A 154 11.17 4.62 3.42
CA ALA A 154 9.79 4.90 3.03
C ALA A 154 8.88 3.67 3.18
N ILE A 155 9.36 2.48 2.81
CA ILE A 155 8.63 1.23 2.98
C ILE A 155 8.49 0.89 4.47
N ALA A 156 9.56 0.96 5.25
CA ALA A 156 9.53 0.73 6.69
C ALA A 156 8.49 1.63 7.38
N ARG A 157 8.48 2.94 7.04
CA ARG A 157 7.48 3.89 7.50
C ARG A 157 6.05 3.48 7.13
N ALA A 158 5.83 3.04 5.90
CA ALA A 158 4.50 2.68 5.42
C ALA A 158 3.92 1.44 6.11
N VAL A 159 4.76 0.51 6.55
CA VAL A 159 4.31 -0.79 7.07
C VAL A 159 4.36 -0.92 8.59
N ILE A 160 5.10 -0.05 9.28
CA ILE A 160 5.36 -0.19 10.73
C ILE A 160 4.06 -0.16 11.57
N ALA A 161 3.07 0.63 11.15
CA ALA A 161 1.77 0.73 11.82
C ALA A 161 0.81 -0.42 11.46
N ARG A 162 1.25 -1.44 10.70
CA ARG A 162 0.44 -2.58 10.24
C ARG A 162 -0.86 -2.13 9.58
N PRO A 163 -0.81 -1.42 8.45
CA PRO A 163 -1.97 -0.83 7.81
C PRO A 163 -2.98 -1.90 7.37
N GLN A 164 -4.26 -1.52 7.28
CA GLN A 164 -5.29 -2.38 6.71
C GLN A 164 -5.22 -2.43 5.18
N LEU A 165 -4.76 -1.33 4.56
CA LEU A 165 -4.52 -1.23 3.12
C LEU A 165 -3.15 -0.60 2.88
N LEU A 166 -2.25 -1.36 2.24
CA LEU A 166 -0.95 -0.90 1.77
C LEU A 166 -1.05 -0.56 0.28
N ILE A 167 -0.64 0.64 -0.08
CA ILE A 167 -0.64 1.15 -1.46
C ILE A 167 0.81 1.49 -1.81
N ALA A 168 1.35 0.91 -2.88
CA ALA A 168 2.71 1.16 -3.32
C ALA A 168 2.75 1.56 -4.79
N ASP A 169 3.35 2.71 -5.09
CA ASP A 169 3.54 3.23 -6.45
C ASP A 169 4.99 2.96 -6.87
N GLU A 170 5.20 2.02 -7.80
CA GLU A 170 6.51 1.57 -8.32
C GLU A 170 7.56 1.32 -7.20
N PRO A 171 7.27 0.48 -6.19
CA PRO A 171 8.07 0.38 -4.98
C PRO A 171 9.46 -0.23 -5.18
N THR A 172 9.73 -0.78 -6.36
CA THR A 172 10.97 -1.49 -6.70
C THR A 172 11.79 -0.79 -7.77
N GLY A 173 11.35 0.37 -8.25
CA GLY A 173 12.01 1.08 -9.36
C GLY A 173 13.43 1.60 -9.07
N ASN A 174 13.79 1.78 -7.79
CA ASN A 174 15.07 2.37 -7.37
C ASN A 174 15.93 1.42 -6.51
N VAL A 175 15.65 0.11 -6.55
CA VAL A 175 16.40 -0.89 -5.81
C VAL A 175 16.89 -2.01 -6.72
N ASP A 176 17.95 -2.69 -6.32
CA ASP A 176 18.45 -3.85 -7.04
C ASP A 176 17.45 -5.05 -7.02
N PRO A 177 17.58 -6.01 -7.94
CA PRO A 177 16.63 -7.11 -8.06
C PRO A 177 16.52 -7.98 -6.81
N GLU A 178 17.60 -8.16 -6.04
CA GLU A 178 17.56 -8.94 -4.80
C GLU A 178 16.73 -8.22 -3.74
N MET A 179 16.92 -6.91 -3.60
CA MET A 179 16.14 -6.08 -2.70
C MET A 179 14.68 -6.00 -3.15
N ALA A 180 14.41 -5.88 -4.45
CA ALA A 180 13.04 -5.90 -4.99
C ALA A 180 12.28 -7.17 -4.56
N LEU A 181 12.94 -8.33 -4.62
CA LEU A 181 12.35 -9.59 -4.14
C LEU A 181 12.16 -9.62 -2.62
N LYS A 182 13.09 -9.07 -1.84
CA LYS A 182 12.92 -8.96 -0.38
C LYS A 182 11.71 -8.08 -0.02
N LEU A 183 11.56 -6.94 -0.68
CA LEU A 183 10.42 -6.05 -0.48
C LEU A 183 9.08 -6.70 -0.86
N LEU A 184 9.06 -7.44 -1.97
CA LEU A 184 7.87 -8.17 -2.38
C LEU A 184 7.47 -9.22 -1.35
N ARG A 185 8.45 -10.00 -0.83
CA ARG A 185 8.23 -10.98 0.25
C ARG A 185 7.71 -10.32 1.54
N LEU A 186 8.15 -9.08 1.84
CA LEU A 186 7.58 -8.32 2.95
C LEU A 186 6.10 -8.04 2.73
N PHE A 187 5.74 -7.56 1.54
CA PHE A 187 4.33 -7.28 1.21
C PHE A 187 3.47 -8.55 1.25
N GLU A 188 4.00 -9.68 0.77
CA GLU A 188 3.34 -10.98 0.90
C GLU A 188 3.19 -11.41 2.37
N ALA A 189 4.22 -11.21 3.19
CA ALA A 189 4.17 -11.54 4.62
C ALA A 189 3.12 -10.68 5.36
N LEU A 190 3.03 -9.38 5.05
CA LEU A 190 1.98 -8.51 5.58
C LEU A 190 0.59 -8.97 5.13
N ASN A 191 0.45 -9.33 3.86
CA ASN A 191 -0.81 -9.82 3.33
C ASN A 191 -1.24 -11.14 4.01
N ASN A 192 -0.35 -12.13 4.05
CA ASN A 192 -0.66 -13.47 4.51
C ASN A 192 -0.75 -13.61 6.04
N ARG A 193 0.09 -12.87 6.80
CA ARG A 193 0.19 -13.03 8.26
C ARG A 193 -0.62 -11.99 9.03
N VAL A 194 -0.67 -10.74 8.51
CA VAL A 194 -1.36 -9.63 9.16
C VAL A 194 -2.75 -9.40 8.59
N GLY A 195 -3.01 -9.90 7.37
CA GLY A 195 -4.28 -9.69 6.68
C GLY A 195 -4.36 -8.33 5.98
N THR A 196 -3.22 -7.62 5.83
CA THR A 196 -3.15 -6.36 5.09
C THR A 196 -3.59 -6.57 3.65
N THR A 197 -4.49 -5.74 3.14
CA THR A 197 -4.77 -5.68 1.70
C THR A 197 -3.65 -4.90 1.02
N VAL A 198 -3.12 -5.42 -0.07
CA VAL A 198 -1.96 -4.83 -0.75
C VAL A 198 -2.35 -4.45 -2.18
N VAL A 199 -2.02 -3.22 -2.58
CA VAL A 199 -2.15 -2.74 -3.97
C VAL A 199 -0.79 -2.20 -4.41
N VAL A 200 -0.16 -2.86 -5.39
CA VAL A 200 1.13 -2.47 -5.96
C VAL A 200 0.94 -2.04 -7.40
N ALA A 201 1.19 -0.76 -7.69
CA ALA A 201 1.31 -0.31 -9.06
C ALA A 201 2.72 -0.61 -9.57
N THR A 202 2.82 -1.36 -10.66
CA THR A 202 4.08 -1.68 -11.30
C THR A 202 3.89 -2.02 -12.78
N HIS A 203 4.93 -1.81 -13.56
CA HIS A 203 5.04 -2.27 -14.93
C HIS A 203 5.93 -3.52 -15.07
N ASP A 204 6.54 -3.98 -13.97
CA ASP A 204 7.43 -5.15 -13.95
C ASP A 204 6.62 -6.46 -13.90
N VAL A 205 6.53 -7.09 -15.08
CA VAL A 205 5.83 -8.38 -15.25
C VAL A 205 6.53 -9.51 -14.49
N GLN A 206 7.85 -9.44 -14.30
CA GLN A 206 8.58 -10.50 -13.60
C GLN A 206 8.23 -10.51 -12.09
N LEU A 207 8.02 -9.34 -11.50
CA LEU A 207 7.56 -9.24 -10.11
C LEU A 207 6.14 -9.78 -9.93
N ILE A 208 5.25 -9.52 -10.90
CA ILE A 208 3.87 -10.02 -10.86
C ILE A 208 3.85 -11.55 -10.84
N GLN A 209 4.70 -12.21 -11.63
CA GLN A 209 4.81 -13.67 -11.69
C GLN A 209 5.31 -14.31 -10.39
N LYS A 210 5.96 -13.53 -9.50
CA LYS A 210 6.45 -14.04 -8.20
C LYS A 210 5.34 -14.16 -7.15
N VAL A 211 4.17 -13.54 -7.36
CA VAL A 211 3.01 -13.60 -6.46
C VAL A 211 1.83 -14.26 -7.19
N PRO A 212 1.80 -15.59 -7.28
CA PRO A 212 0.86 -16.33 -8.14
C PRO A 212 -0.61 -16.14 -7.76
N ASP A 213 -0.92 -15.89 -6.48
CA ASP A 213 -2.28 -15.71 -5.99
C ASP A 213 -2.74 -14.24 -6.03
N SER A 214 -1.97 -13.36 -6.70
CA SER A 214 -2.31 -11.95 -6.86
C SER A 214 -3.39 -11.74 -7.91
N LEU A 215 -4.15 -10.66 -7.74
CA LEU A 215 -5.20 -10.22 -8.63
C LEU A 215 -4.68 -9.06 -9.48
N ILE A 216 -4.87 -9.12 -10.80
CA ILE A 216 -4.33 -8.13 -11.72
C ILE A 216 -5.43 -7.16 -12.16
N MET A 217 -5.24 -5.88 -11.82
CA MET A 217 -6.03 -4.76 -12.31
C MET A 217 -5.28 -4.08 -13.46
N ARG A 218 -5.84 -4.10 -14.65
CA ARG A 218 -5.23 -3.45 -15.82
C ARG A 218 -5.92 -2.12 -16.11
N LEU A 219 -5.16 -1.03 -16.00
CA LEU A 219 -5.63 0.30 -16.36
C LEU A 219 -5.18 0.66 -17.78
N SER A 220 -6.11 1.09 -18.63
CA SER A 220 -5.84 1.53 -19.99
C SER A 220 -6.70 2.75 -20.31
N LYS A 221 -6.07 3.85 -20.73
CA LYS A 221 -6.75 5.10 -21.09
C LYS A 221 -7.81 5.52 -20.05
N GLY A 222 -7.44 5.49 -18.77
CA GLY A 222 -8.31 5.91 -17.67
C GLY A 222 -9.43 4.93 -17.32
N ARG A 223 -9.53 3.76 -17.96
CA ARG A 223 -10.54 2.73 -17.70
C ARG A 223 -9.90 1.46 -17.16
N LEU A 224 -10.60 0.80 -16.24
CA LEU A 224 -10.13 -0.45 -15.64
C LEU A 224 -10.68 -1.64 -16.43
N ALA A 225 -9.79 -2.51 -16.90
CA ALA A 225 -10.11 -3.85 -17.33
C ALA A 225 -9.92 -4.82 -16.14
N ASP A 226 -10.80 -5.79 -16.00
CA ASP A 226 -10.69 -6.85 -14.99
C ASP A 226 -10.31 -8.17 -15.65
N PRO A 227 -9.02 -8.40 -15.91
CA PRO A 227 -8.56 -9.60 -16.62
C PRO A 227 -8.73 -10.88 -15.81
N THR A 228 -8.89 -10.77 -14.48
CA THR A 228 -9.04 -11.93 -13.60
C THR A 228 -10.50 -12.20 -13.18
N GLY A 229 -11.43 -11.30 -13.52
CA GLY A 229 -12.83 -11.38 -13.07
C GLY A 229 -13.03 -11.16 -11.56
N ALA A 230 -11.93 -10.88 -10.85
CA ALA A 230 -11.86 -10.89 -9.40
C ALA A 230 -12.38 -9.62 -8.72
N LEU A 231 -12.61 -8.55 -9.49
CA LEU A 231 -13.06 -7.26 -8.96
C LEU A 231 -14.59 -7.18 -8.78
N ARG A 232 -15.33 -8.16 -9.29
CA ARG A 232 -16.80 -8.21 -9.20
C ARG A 232 -17.32 -9.15 -8.12
N TYR A 233 -16.53 -10.20 -7.81
CA TYR A 233 -16.89 -11.23 -6.84
C TYR A 233 -15.70 -11.51 -5.93
N PRO A 234 -15.92 -11.82 -4.63
CA PRO A 234 -14.82 -12.28 -3.79
C PRO A 234 -14.30 -13.60 -4.38
N PRO A 235 -13.03 -13.65 -4.83
CA PRO A 235 -12.46 -14.90 -5.27
C PRO A 235 -12.45 -15.88 -4.09
N GLN A 236 -12.83 -17.15 -4.34
CA GLN A 236 -12.70 -18.19 -3.34
C GLN A 236 -11.25 -18.25 -2.87
N LYS A 237 -11.05 -18.26 -1.55
CA LYS A 237 -9.72 -18.34 -0.95
C LYS A 237 -9.08 -19.65 -1.41
N ALA A 238 -8.00 -19.58 -2.17
CA ALA A 238 -7.19 -20.78 -2.42
C ALA A 238 -6.74 -21.35 -1.07
N PRO A 239 -6.78 -22.69 -0.87
CA PRO A 239 -6.33 -23.30 0.37
C PRO A 239 -4.89 -22.86 0.64
N GLY A 240 -4.65 -22.28 1.83
CA GLY A 240 -3.38 -21.68 2.19
C GLY A 240 -2.22 -22.66 1.98
N ARG A 241 -1.28 -22.31 1.11
CA ARG A 241 0.01 -22.98 1.05
C ARG A 241 0.73 -22.72 2.38
N ALA A 242 1.09 -23.81 3.06
CA ALA A 242 1.95 -23.77 4.23
C ALA A 242 3.21 -22.96 3.89
N ALA A 243 3.49 -21.92 4.69
CA ALA A 243 4.67 -21.10 4.54
C ALA A 243 5.92 -21.97 4.67
N THR A 244 6.70 -22.12 3.60
CA THR A 244 8.05 -22.67 3.68
C THR A 244 8.89 -21.72 4.53
N ALA A 245 9.25 -22.20 5.71
CA ALA A 245 10.09 -21.51 6.67
C ALA A 245 11.49 -21.31 6.09
N THR A 246 11.90 -20.06 5.90
CA THR A 246 13.26 -19.56 6.09
C THR A 246 13.33 -18.09 5.65
N SER A 247 12.89 -17.20 6.53
CA SER A 247 13.23 -15.76 6.48
C SER A 247 12.98 -15.23 7.89
N LYS A 248 13.90 -14.41 8.42
CA LYS A 248 13.70 -13.69 9.69
C LYS A 248 12.27 -13.15 9.74
N ALA A 249 11.51 -13.61 10.69
CA ALA A 249 10.10 -13.26 10.82
C ALA A 249 9.95 -11.75 10.94
N PHE A 250 8.90 -11.19 10.31
CA PHE A 250 8.42 -9.84 10.66
C PHE A 250 8.33 -9.73 12.18
N PRO A 251 8.79 -8.61 12.83
CA PRO A 251 8.92 -8.53 14.26
C PRO A 251 7.73 -9.18 14.98
N PRO A 252 7.96 -10.17 15.87
CA PRO A 252 6.91 -11.00 16.45
C PRO A 252 5.98 -10.17 17.33
N GLU A 253 4.67 -10.47 17.25
CA GLU A 253 3.74 -10.09 18.31
C GLU A 253 4.16 -10.76 19.61
N ARG A 254 4.59 -10.02 20.61
CA ARG A 254 4.39 -10.45 21.99
C ARG A 254 2.99 -9.97 22.39
N ARG A 255 2.07 -10.92 22.49
CA ARG A 255 0.81 -10.74 23.20
C ARG A 255 1.13 -10.22 24.59
N ALA A 256 0.53 -9.08 24.94
CA ALA A 256 0.43 -8.63 26.33
C ALA A 256 -0.59 -9.49 27.05
#